data_74425403af94fefce7f032e750ce447f
#
_entry.id   74425403af94fefce7f032e750ce447f
#
_cell.length_a   1.000
_cell.length_b   1.000
_cell.length_c   1.000
_cell.angle_alpha   90.00
_cell.angle_beta   90.00
_cell.angle_gamma   90.00
#
_symmetry.space_group_name_H-M   'P 1'
#
loop_
_entity.id
_entity.type
_entity.pdbx_description
1 polymer ?
#
loop_
_entity_poly.entity_id
_entity_poly.type
_entity_poly.pdbx_seq_one_letter_code
_entity_poly.pdbx_strand_id
1 'polypeptide(L)'
;MGKLEPALLKQLLERSPISDPRVVLGPAIGEDAAVLDPGEESPVYWVVTADPITFTTDEIGYYGVVVNMNDIATRGATPRFFLATLLFPEKGSDREWVEGIFHQIHDACRRFGISLVGGHTEITPGIERVIFSGHMIGEVRKDKLVTTRGARFGDLLILVKGVCIEGTSIIAREKEDQLLAKGFSPAFIDKAKTFIYDPGIDVLRAAHIACNAASVHSMHDPTEGGLINGVVEMAIASGKEIHVDLRQVFVYDESRQLCEEYGLDPLGVIASGALLLTVSPSDLPALERAFEASSIPARVIGEVKEGPARVLAKDEAGLRELTPLSRDEILKIF
;
A
#
# COMPACT_ATOMS: atom_id res chain seq x y z
N MET A 1 -8.95 -4.86 16.12
CA MET A 1 -7.69 -4.29 15.64
C MET A 1 -7.85 -4.01 14.14
N GLY A 2 -7.31 -2.93 13.61
CA GLY A 2 -7.47 -2.52 12.22
C GLY A 2 -7.73 -1.03 12.10
N LYS A 3 -7.99 -0.54 10.89
CA LYS A 3 -8.35 0.87 10.62
C LYS A 3 -9.61 1.27 11.40
N LEU A 4 -9.73 2.55 11.76
CA LEU A 4 -10.97 3.08 12.28
C LEU A 4 -12.09 2.94 11.23
N GLU A 5 -13.33 2.78 11.72
CA GLU A 5 -14.48 2.78 10.83
C GLU A 5 -14.50 4.06 9.98
N PRO A 6 -14.66 3.96 8.64
CA PRO A 6 -14.57 5.10 7.73
C PRO A 6 -15.49 6.27 8.08
N ALA A 7 -16.73 5.97 8.54
CA ALA A 7 -17.67 7.02 8.93
C ALA A 7 -17.20 7.81 10.16
N LEU A 8 -16.64 7.13 11.16
CA LEU A 8 -16.06 7.77 12.34
C LEU A 8 -14.83 8.60 11.96
N LEU A 9 -13.91 8.04 11.16
CA LEU A 9 -12.72 8.76 10.71
C LEU A 9 -13.10 10.03 9.95
N LYS A 10 -14.05 9.94 9.02
CA LYS A 10 -14.57 11.11 8.28
C LYS A 10 -15.06 12.19 9.24
N GLN A 11 -15.91 11.82 10.22
CA GLN A 11 -16.42 12.77 11.20
C GLN A 11 -15.33 13.46 12.01
N LEU A 12 -14.25 12.75 12.35
CA LEU A 12 -13.13 13.30 13.10
C LEU A 12 -12.31 14.29 12.24
N LEU A 13 -12.05 13.94 10.98
CA LEU A 13 -11.31 14.79 10.04
C LEU A 13 -12.07 16.08 9.70
N GLU A 14 -13.38 16.04 9.55
CA GLU A 14 -14.22 17.20 9.26
C GLU A 14 -14.23 18.25 10.40
N ARG A 15 -13.84 17.87 11.62
CA ARG A 15 -13.73 18.78 12.77
C ARG A 15 -12.46 19.64 12.77
N SER A 16 -11.49 19.32 11.93
CA SER A 16 -10.23 20.04 11.83
C SER A 16 -10.14 20.76 10.49
N PRO A 17 -10.75 21.96 10.36
CA PRO A 17 -10.74 22.68 9.09
C PRO A 17 -9.32 23.06 8.69
N ILE A 18 -8.98 22.80 7.43
CA ILE A 18 -7.73 23.22 6.83
C ILE A 18 -7.89 24.69 6.42
N SER A 19 -7.11 25.57 7.01
CA SER A 19 -7.16 27.00 6.72
C SER A 19 -5.99 27.52 5.87
N ASP A 20 -4.90 26.76 5.75
CA ASP A 20 -3.75 27.15 4.94
C ASP A 20 -4.03 26.86 3.46
N PRO A 21 -4.05 27.90 2.58
CA PRO A 21 -4.35 27.74 1.15
C PRO A 21 -3.28 26.92 0.39
N ARG A 22 -2.12 26.67 0.98
CA ARG A 22 -1.11 25.82 0.40
C ARG A 22 -1.42 24.33 0.51
N VAL A 23 -2.43 23.93 1.26
CA VAL A 23 -2.87 22.52 1.29
C VAL A 23 -3.70 22.24 0.04
N VAL A 24 -3.09 21.58 -0.94
CA VAL A 24 -3.71 21.17 -2.21
C VAL A 24 -4.61 19.96 -2.01
N LEU A 25 -4.12 19.00 -1.22
CA LEU A 25 -4.82 17.79 -0.82
C LEU A 25 -4.59 17.56 0.68
N GLY A 26 -5.66 17.62 1.45
CA GLY A 26 -5.64 17.31 2.88
C GLY A 26 -6.11 15.89 3.18
N PRO A 27 -6.27 15.54 4.47
CA PRO A 27 -6.68 14.21 4.88
C PRO A 27 -8.09 13.90 4.37
N ALA A 28 -8.25 12.74 3.73
CA ALA A 28 -9.53 12.23 3.26
C ALA A 28 -9.48 10.71 3.22
N ILE A 29 -10.67 10.06 3.28
CA ILE A 29 -10.75 8.61 3.16
C ILE A 29 -10.26 8.18 1.78
N GLY A 30 -9.33 7.22 1.73
CA GLY A 30 -8.75 6.67 0.52
C GLY A 30 -7.66 7.54 -0.11
N GLU A 31 -7.27 8.65 0.49
CA GLU A 31 -6.09 9.42 0.04
C GLU A 31 -4.89 9.06 0.94
N ASP A 32 -3.83 8.52 0.34
CA ASP A 32 -2.69 7.94 1.05
C ASP A 32 -1.71 9.00 1.58
N ALA A 33 -1.68 10.19 0.96
CA ALA A 33 -0.78 11.26 1.33
C ALA A 33 -1.39 12.65 1.16
N ALA A 34 -0.95 13.59 1.99
CA ALA A 34 -1.24 15.00 1.84
C ALA A 34 -0.37 15.64 0.74
N VAL A 35 -0.88 16.68 0.09
CA VAL A 35 -0.15 17.45 -0.94
C VAL A 35 -0.11 18.91 -0.56
N LEU A 36 1.08 19.47 -0.50
CA LEU A 36 1.34 20.86 -0.08
C LEU A 36 2.00 21.64 -1.23
N ASP A 37 1.57 22.87 -1.44
CA ASP A 37 2.22 23.80 -2.36
C ASP A 37 3.29 24.62 -1.62
N PRO A 38 4.58 24.45 -1.91
CA PRO A 38 5.64 25.24 -1.27
C PRO A 38 5.66 26.71 -1.73
N GLY A 39 4.90 27.08 -2.76
CA GLY A 39 4.76 28.45 -3.26
C GLY A 39 4.66 28.52 -4.79
N GLU A 40 4.27 29.70 -5.30
CA GLU A 40 3.99 29.90 -6.72
C GLU A 40 5.19 29.66 -7.63
N GLU A 41 6.40 29.98 -7.16
CA GLU A 41 7.63 29.80 -7.95
C GLU A 41 8.11 28.33 -7.99
N SER A 42 7.59 27.45 -7.13
CA SER A 42 7.97 26.04 -7.12
C SER A 42 7.30 25.29 -8.28
N PRO A 43 8.05 24.54 -9.09
CA PRO A 43 7.48 23.69 -10.14
C PRO A 43 6.90 22.37 -9.59
N VAL A 44 7.09 22.08 -8.30
CA VAL A 44 6.66 20.85 -7.65
C VAL A 44 5.74 21.12 -6.48
N TYR A 45 4.91 20.11 -6.15
CA TYR A 45 4.27 19.96 -4.86
C TYR A 45 5.12 19.08 -3.95
N TRP A 46 5.01 19.29 -2.65
CA TRP A 46 5.44 18.34 -1.65
C TRP A 46 4.33 17.36 -1.35
N VAL A 47 4.68 16.09 -1.33
CA VAL A 47 3.80 14.98 -0.93
C VAL A 47 4.30 14.46 0.39
N VAL A 48 3.41 14.37 1.39
CA VAL A 48 3.78 14.07 2.79
C VAL A 48 2.85 13.01 3.33
N THR A 49 3.43 11.97 3.92
CA THR A 49 2.70 10.90 4.60
C THR A 49 3.33 10.51 5.93
N ALA A 50 2.59 9.76 6.73
CA ALA A 50 3.06 9.20 8.00
C ALA A 50 2.32 7.90 8.31
N ASP A 51 3.03 6.76 8.27
CA ASP A 51 2.49 5.45 8.58
C ASP A 51 3.28 4.69 9.62
N PRO A 52 2.57 4.03 10.57
CA PRO A 52 3.17 3.11 11.50
C PRO A 52 3.24 1.69 10.94
N ILE A 53 4.18 0.88 11.41
CA ILE A 53 4.24 -0.56 11.18
C ILE A 53 3.74 -1.28 12.42
N THR A 54 2.69 -2.09 12.27
CA THR A 54 1.96 -2.69 13.39
C THR A 54 1.82 -4.21 13.32
N PHE A 55 2.06 -4.85 12.16
CA PHE A 55 1.78 -6.27 11.96
C PHE A 55 3.01 -7.18 12.13
N THR A 56 4.20 -6.68 11.94
CA THR A 56 5.44 -7.47 12.03
C THR A 56 6.51 -6.75 12.84
N THR A 57 7.45 -7.53 13.40
CA THR A 57 8.67 -7.02 14.02
C THR A 57 9.90 -7.42 13.21
N ASP A 58 9.78 -8.47 12.41
CA ASP A 58 10.83 -8.88 11.48
C ASP A 58 10.85 -7.94 10.27
N GLU A 59 12.03 -7.54 9.82
CA GLU A 59 12.23 -6.58 8.71
C GLU A 59 11.52 -5.21 8.90
N ILE A 60 11.21 -4.84 10.16
CA ILE A 60 10.40 -3.64 10.46
C ILE A 60 11.02 -2.35 9.91
N GLY A 61 12.35 -2.25 9.84
CA GLY A 61 13.03 -1.11 9.25
C GLY A 61 12.80 -0.99 7.74
N TYR A 62 12.77 -2.12 7.02
CA TYR A 62 12.45 -2.16 5.59
C TYR A 62 10.99 -1.80 5.35
N TYR A 63 10.05 -2.43 6.09
CA TYR A 63 8.63 -2.10 6.00
C TYR A 63 8.38 -0.61 6.25
N GLY A 64 8.97 -0.03 7.30
CA GLY A 64 8.75 1.37 7.65
C GLY A 64 9.15 2.36 6.57
N VAL A 65 10.23 2.07 5.82
CA VAL A 65 10.62 2.90 4.67
C VAL A 65 9.70 2.66 3.48
N VAL A 66 9.41 1.39 3.15
CA VAL A 66 8.72 1.04 1.89
C VAL A 66 7.24 1.38 1.93
N VAL A 67 6.53 1.14 3.04
CA VAL A 67 5.11 1.49 3.16
C VAL A 67 4.93 3.00 2.99
N ASN A 68 5.68 3.81 3.74
CA ASN A 68 5.63 5.27 3.57
C ASN A 68 6.05 5.74 2.16
N MET A 69 6.98 5.04 1.51
CA MET A 69 7.38 5.33 0.13
C MET A 69 6.26 5.05 -0.87
N ASN A 70 5.48 4.01 -0.64
CA ASN A 70 4.37 3.63 -1.51
C ASN A 70 3.31 4.73 -1.58
N ASP A 71 2.94 5.34 -0.46
CA ASP A 71 2.01 6.48 -0.42
C ASP A 71 2.50 7.65 -1.28
N ILE A 72 3.80 7.94 -1.21
CA ILE A 72 4.41 8.97 -2.07
C ILE A 72 4.29 8.56 -3.54
N ALA A 73 4.55 7.29 -3.85
CA ALA A 73 4.52 6.77 -5.21
C ALA A 73 3.11 6.83 -5.82
N THR A 74 2.05 6.58 -5.05
CA THR A 74 0.65 6.67 -5.52
C THR A 74 0.23 8.10 -5.91
N ARG A 75 0.98 9.10 -5.48
CA ARG A 75 0.80 10.50 -5.93
C ARG A 75 1.59 10.82 -7.22
N GLY A 76 2.25 9.83 -7.86
CA GLY A 76 3.18 10.06 -8.97
C GLY A 76 4.47 10.75 -8.53
N ALA A 77 4.71 10.82 -7.24
CA ALA A 77 5.82 11.55 -6.63
C ALA A 77 7.09 10.69 -6.50
N THR A 78 8.22 11.37 -6.38
CA THR A 78 9.50 10.75 -6.07
C THR A 78 9.80 10.97 -4.59
N PRO A 79 10.00 9.90 -3.79
CA PRO A 79 10.36 10.02 -2.37
C PRO A 79 11.74 10.69 -2.24
N ARG A 80 11.92 11.54 -1.23
CA ARG A 80 13.16 12.31 -1.04
C ARG A 80 13.72 12.20 0.36
N PHE A 81 12.89 12.47 1.36
CA PHE A 81 13.30 12.61 2.75
C PHE A 81 12.48 11.70 3.64
N PHE A 82 13.15 11.07 4.59
CA PHE A 82 12.52 10.17 5.54
C PHE A 82 12.89 10.56 6.97
N LEU A 83 11.92 10.51 7.88
CA LEU A 83 12.12 10.62 9.33
C LEU A 83 11.54 9.36 9.98
N ALA A 84 12.24 8.80 10.96
CA ALA A 84 11.82 7.59 11.65
C ALA A 84 11.65 7.85 13.16
N THR A 85 10.48 7.52 13.68
CA THR A 85 10.27 7.44 15.13
C THR A 85 10.25 5.98 15.56
N LEU A 86 11.15 5.61 16.47
CA LEU A 86 11.34 4.25 16.96
C LEU A 86 11.20 4.24 18.49
N LEU A 87 10.19 3.56 19.00
CA LEU A 87 9.98 3.33 20.42
C LEU A 87 10.30 1.87 20.72
N PHE A 88 11.35 1.61 21.47
CA PHE A 88 11.82 0.28 21.82
C PHE A 88 11.30 -0.14 23.20
N PRO A 89 10.90 -1.42 23.40
CA PRO A 89 10.54 -1.90 24.73
C PRO A 89 11.75 -1.93 25.68
N GLU A 90 11.52 -1.76 26.98
CA GLU A 90 12.60 -1.85 27.99
C GLU A 90 13.29 -3.22 28.01
N LYS A 91 12.55 -4.30 27.65
CA LYS A 91 13.07 -5.67 27.65
C LYS A 91 13.37 -6.13 26.23
N GLY A 92 14.54 -6.71 26.01
CA GLY A 92 14.93 -7.30 24.74
C GLY A 92 15.51 -6.30 23.73
N SER A 93 15.65 -5.02 24.08
CA SER A 93 16.26 -4.01 23.23
C SER A 93 17.77 -3.99 23.41
N ASP A 94 18.41 -5.10 23.07
CA ASP A 94 19.86 -5.15 23.04
C ASP A 94 20.42 -4.35 21.83
N ARG A 95 21.71 -4.09 21.91
CA ARG A 95 22.39 -3.26 20.91
C ARG A 95 22.33 -3.84 19.51
N GLU A 96 22.50 -5.13 19.38
CA GLU A 96 22.56 -5.83 18.09
C GLU A 96 21.21 -5.76 17.37
N TRP A 97 20.11 -5.97 18.09
CA TRP A 97 18.77 -5.86 17.54
C TRP A 97 18.44 -4.42 17.10
N VAL A 98 18.78 -3.43 17.92
CA VAL A 98 18.57 -2.00 17.56
C VAL A 98 19.41 -1.61 16.34
N GLU A 99 20.71 -1.97 16.31
CA GLU A 99 21.57 -1.75 15.15
C GLU A 99 21.03 -2.44 13.90
N GLY A 100 20.49 -3.67 14.02
CA GLY A 100 19.86 -4.40 12.93
C GLY A 100 18.70 -3.64 12.27
N ILE A 101 17.80 -3.05 13.07
CA ILE A 101 16.68 -2.24 12.56
C ILE A 101 17.22 -0.99 11.83
N PHE A 102 18.22 -0.31 12.37
CA PHE A 102 18.83 0.84 11.69
C PHE A 102 19.52 0.45 10.40
N HIS A 103 20.16 -0.74 10.31
CA HIS A 103 20.72 -1.25 9.07
C HIS A 103 19.64 -1.47 8.01
N GLN A 104 18.50 -2.07 8.37
CA GLN A 104 17.36 -2.23 7.47
C GLN A 104 16.88 -0.87 6.92
N ILE A 105 16.72 0.14 7.78
CA ILE A 105 16.32 1.51 7.38
C ILE A 105 17.35 2.11 6.40
N HIS A 106 18.64 2.04 6.73
CA HIS A 106 19.69 2.63 5.91
C HIS A 106 19.80 1.94 4.55
N ASP A 107 19.66 0.61 4.51
CA ASP A 107 19.74 -0.15 3.27
C ASP A 107 18.53 0.10 2.38
N ALA A 108 17.32 0.18 2.95
CA ALA A 108 16.13 0.58 2.22
C ALA A 108 16.25 2.01 1.68
N CYS A 109 16.64 2.96 2.51
CA CYS A 109 16.84 4.35 2.08
C CYS A 109 17.88 4.45 0.95
N ARG A 110 19.01 3.72 1.07
CA ARG A 110 20.04 3.67 0.02
C ARG A 110 19.52 3.07 -1.28
N ARG A 111 18.77 1.94 -1.19
CA ARG A 111 18.19 1.25 -2.34
C ARG A 111 17.28 2.16 -3.17
N PHE A 112 16.48 2.98 -2.51
CA PHE A 112 15.49 3.83 -3.15
C PHE A 112 15.93 5.29 -3.34
N GLY A 113 17.16 5.64 -2.96
CA GLY A 113 17.69 7.00 -3.11
C GLY A 113 17.04 8.02 -2.17
N ILE A 114 16.61 7.58 -0.99
CA ILE A 114 15.94 8.37 0.03
C ILE A 114 16.96 8.82 1.07
N SER A 115 16.87 10.06 1.55
CA SER A 115 17.72 10.58 2.62
C SER A 115 17.01 10.46 3.98
N LEU A 116 17.57 9.69 4.90
CA LEU A 116 17.16 9.73 6.31
C LEU A 116 17.65 11.06 6.91
N VAL A 117 16.72 11.95 7.25
CA VAL A 117 17.04 13.34 7.66
C VAL A 117 16.77 13.59 9.14
N GLY A 118 16.18 12.64 9.86
CA GLY A 118 15.92 12.79 11.29
C GLY A 118 14.93 11.77 11.83
N GLY A 119 14.38 12.09 12.99
CA GLY A 119 13.42 11.25 13.67
C GLY A 119 13.62 11.30 15.19
N HIS A 120 13.11 10.30 15.89
CA HIS A 120 13.25 10.14 17.33
C HIS A 120 13.45 8.68 17.69
N THR A 121 14.31 8.41 18.67
CA THR A 121 14.55 7.03 19.14
C THR A 121 14.63 7.04 20.65
N GLU A 122 13.83 6.18 21.30
CA GLU A 122 13.87 6.04 22.76
C GLU A 122 13.52 4.62 23.21
N ILE A 123 13.90 4.30 24.45
CA ILE A 123 13.42 3.11 25.17
C ILE A 123 12.21 3.54 26.00
N THR A 124 11.05 2.95 25.69
CA THR A 124 9.74 3.37 26.24
C THR A 124 9.17 2.29 27.16
N PRO A 125 8.81 2.64 28.40
CA PRO A 125 8.17 1.69 29.32
C PRO A 125 6.74 1.36 28.89
N GLY A 126 6.28 0.14 29.21
CA GLY A 126 4.90 -0.27 29.01
C GLY A 126 4.55 -0.72 27.59
N ILE A 127 5.53 -0.88 26.70
CA ILE A 127 5.36 -1.53 25.41
C ILE A 127 6.08 -2.87 25.37
N GLU A 128 5.54 -3.84 24.66
CA GLU A 128 6.08 -5.22 24.57
C GLU A 128 6.85 -5.49 23.29
N ARG A 129 6.70 -4.63 22.28
CA ARG A 129 7.36 -4.71 20.97
C ARG A 129 7.75 -3.32 20.50
N VAL A 130 8.69 -3.27 19.54
CA VAL A 130 9.05 -2.00 18.92
C VAL A 130 7.84 -1.40 18.20
N ILE A 131 7.67 -0.08 18.34
CA ILE A 131 6.73 0.70 17.55
C ILE A 131 7.56 1.55 16.60
N PHE A 132 7.29 1.39 15.31
CA PHE A 132 7.89 2.18 14.26
C PHE A 132 6.84 3.10 13.64
N SER A 133 7.12 4.39 13.54
CA SER A 133 6.32 5.32 12.73
C SER A 133 7.24 6.07 11.77
N GLY A 134 7.01 5.87 10.47
CA GLY A 134 7.71 6.56 9.40
C GLY A 134 7.00 7.86 9.01
N HIS A 135 7.78 8.81 8.49
CA HIS A 135 7.26 10.03 7.87
C HIS A 135 8.06 10.26 6.59
N MET A 136 7.37 10.33 5.45
CA MET A 136 8.02 10.49 4.15
C MET A 136 7.62 11.80 3.50
N ILE A 137 8.59 12.45 2.88
CA ILE A 137 8.38 13.64 2.05
C ILE A 137 8.89 13.32 0.65
N GLY A 138 8.04 13.53 -0.34
CA GLY A 138 8.36 13.40 -1.76
C GLY A 138 8.01 14.64 -2.55
N GLU A 139 8.36 14.63 -3.82
CA GLU A 139 8.13 15.72 -4.75
C GLU A 139 7.47 15.20 -6.03
N VAL A 140 6.44 15.91 -6.49
CA VAL A 140 5.80 15.68 -7.78
C VAL A 140 5.67 17.00 -8.54
N ARG A 141 5.91 16.99 -9.85
CA ARG A 141 5.59 18.16 -10.67
C ARG A 141 4.12 18.51 -10.55
N LYS A 142 3.79 19.80 -10.49
CA LYS A 142 2.40 20.29 -10.33
C LYS A 142 1.44 19.75 -11.40
N ASP A 143 1.95 19.56 -12.63
CA ASP A 143 1.19 19.03 -13.78
C ASP A 143 1.14 17.49 -13.86
N LYS A 144 1.77 16.78 -12.91
CA LYS A 144 1.87 15.31 -12.87
C LYS A 144 1.29 14.68 -11.62
N LEU A 145 0.67 15.47 -10.77
CA LEU A 145 0.03 14.96 -9.55
C LEU A 145 -1.08 13.97 -9.90
N VAL A 146 -1.03 12.81 -9.29
CA VAL A 146 -2.09 11.80 -9.30
C VAL A 146 -2.72 11.74 -7.91
N THR A 147 -4.03 11.53 -7.84
CA THR A 147 -4.76 11.40 -6.57
C THR A 147 -5.69 10.20 -6.64
N THR A 148 -6.04 9.60 -5.51
CA THR A 148 -6.97 8.47 -5.48
C THR A 148 -8.35 8.91 -5.99
N ARG A 149 -8.78 10.13 -5.68
CA ARG A 149 -10.06 10.71 -6.15
C ARG A 149 -10.12 10.99 -7.65
N GLY A 150 -9.01 10.86 -8.37
CA GLY A 150 -8.89 11.25 -9.77
C GLY A 150 -9.58 10.32 -10.78
N ALA A 151 -10.11 9.17 -10.36
CA ALA A 151 -10.76 8.20 -11.24
C ALA A 151 -11.97 8.81 -11.97
N ARG A 152 -12.12 8.50 -13.26
CA ARG A 152 -13.11 9.08 -14.16
C ARG A 152 -14.03 8.03 -14.74
N PHE A 153 -15.25 8.41 -15.05
CA PHE A 153 -16.18 7.57 -15.80
C PHE A 153 -15.53 7.06 -17.10
N GLY A 154 -15.65 5.77 -17.35
CA GLY A 154 -15.09 5.11 -18.51
C GLY A 154 -13.62 4.67 -18.39
N ASP A 155 -12.95 5.00 -17.27
CA ASP A 155 -11.61 4.49 -17.00
C ASP A 155 -11.61 2.98 -16.79
N LEU A 156 -10.53 2.35 -17.21
CA LEU A 156 -10.22 0.97 -16.87
C LEU A 156 -9.50 0.92 -15.52
N LEU A 157 -9.92 0.00 -14.65
CA LEU A 157 -9.22 -0.29 -13.39
C LEU A 157 -8.19 -1.40 -13.64
N ILE A 158 -6.94 -1.13 -13.29
CA ILE A 158 -5.82 -2.02 -13.51
C ILE A 158 -5.19 -2.37 -12.17
N LEU A 159 -4.95 -3.67 -11.97
CA LEU A 159 -4.13 -4.20 -10.89
C LEU A 159 -2.73 -4.49 -11.43
N VAL A 160 -1.72 -3.89 -10.79
CA VAL A 160 -0.30 -4.13 -11.08
C VAL A 160 0.28 -5.02 -10.00
N LYS A 161 1.11 -5.99 -10.40
CA LYS A 161 1.55 -7.16 -9.62
C LYS A 161 0.35 -8.05 -9.27
N GLY A 162 0.30 -8.55 -8.04
CA GLY A 162 -0.79 -9.38 -7.53
C GLY A 162 -1.20 -8.92 -6.15
N VAL A 163 -2.12 -9.63 -5.53
CA VAL A 163 -2.59 -9.36 -4.18
C VAL A 163 -1.90 -10.25 -3.15
N CYS A 164 -2.04 -9.92 -1.86
CA CYS A 164 -1.55 -10.71 -0.73
C CYS A 164 -0.01 -10.89 -0.71
N ILE A 165 0.77 -10.01 -1.35
CA ILE A 165 2.24 -10.13 -1.40
C ILE A 165 2.82 -10.00 0.02
N GLU A 166 2.48 -8.92 0.71
CA GLU A 166 2.89 -8.66 2.08
C GLU A 166 2.39 -9.75 3.02
N GLY A 167 1.10 -10.10 2.96
CA GLY A 167 0.52 -11.14 3.78
C GLY A 167 1.20 -12.48 3.64
N THR A 168 1.63 -12.84 2.43
CA THR A 168 2.41 -14.06 2.16
C THR A 168 3.72 -14.07 2.94
N SER A 169 4.47 -12.96 2.91
CA SER A 169 5.72 -12.84 3.66
C SER A 169 5.49 -12.88 5.18
N ILE A 170 4.48 -12.18 5.67
CA ILE A 170 4.14 -12.16 7.11
C ILE A 170 3.75 -13.56 7.59
N ILE A 171 2.85 -14.26 6.88
CA ILE A 171 2.43 -15.62 7.25
C ILE A 171 3.63 -16.57 7.28
N ALA A 172 4.49 -16.52 6.26
CA ALA A 172 5.65 -17.40 6.17
C ALA A 172 6.68 -17.17 7.30
N ARG A 173 6.82 -15.92 7.77
CA ARG A 173 7.73 -15.55 8.87
C ARG A 173 7.15 -15.90 10.24
N GLU A 174 5.94 -15.44 10.50
CA GLU A 174 5.33 -15.54 11.82
C GLU A 174 4.77 -16.95 12.12
N LYS A 175 4.55 -17.78 11.09
CA LYS A 175 3.98 -19.13 11.23
C LYS A 175 4.92 -20.24 10.76
N GLU A 176 6.22 -19.98 10.63
CA GLU A 176 7.21 -20.93 10.09
C GLU A 176 7.14 -22.31 10.76
N ASP A 177 7.21 -22.37 12.09
CA ASP A 177 7.17 -23.64 12.82
C ASP A 177 5.87 -24.41 12.58
N GLN A 178 4.75 -23.69 12.50
CA GLN A 178 3.45 -24.30 12.20
C GLN A 178 3.39 -24.83 10.77
N LEU A 179 3.92 -24.09 9.81
CA LEU A 179 3.97 -24.49 8.39
C LEU A 179 4.86 -25.73 8.22
N LEU A 180 6.01 -25.78 8.87
CA LEU A 180 6.87 -26.97 8.89
C LEU A 180 6.14 -28.18 9.48
N ALA A 181 5.45 -28.01 10.61
CA ALA A 181 4.66 -29.06 11.24
C ALA A 181 3.50 -29.57 10.36
N LYS A 182 2.97 -28.71 9.48
CA LYS A 182 1.91 -29.02 8.50
C LYS A 182 2.46 -29.63 7.19
N GLY A 183 3.77 -29.76 7.06
CA GLY A 183 4.44 -30.44 5.94
C GLY A 183 4.83 -29.52 4.77
N PHE A 184 4.76 -28.21 4.93
CA PHE A 184 5.35 -27.29 3.95
C PHE A 184 6.88 -27.44 3.94
N SER A 185 7.48 -27.45 2.75
CA SER A 185 8.94 -27.57 2.65
C SER A 185 9.65 -26.29 3.08
N PRO A 186 10.86 -26.38 3.67
CA PRO A 186 11.66 -25.19 3.96
C PRO A 186 11.85 -24.28 2.74
N ALA A 187 12.09 -24.86 1.57
CA ALA A 187 12.27 -24.11 0.32
C ALA A 187 11.01 -23.28 -0.08
N PHE A 188 9.80 -23.81 0.19
CA PHE A 188 8.56 -23.09 -0.03
C PHE A 188 8.45 -21.91 0.94
N ILE A 189 8.72 -22.14 2.23
CA ILE A 189 8.65 -21.13 3.28
C ILE A 189 9.67 -20.02 3.01
N ASP A 190 10.91 -20.39 2.68
CA ASP A 190 11.95 -19.41 2.33
C ASP A 190 11.55 -18.58 1.11
N LYS A 191 10.98 -19.20 0.07
CA LYS A 191 10.45 -18.48 -1.09
C LYS A 191 9.33 -17.51 -0.68
N ALA A 192 8.38 -17.94 0.14
CA ALA A 192 7.29 -17.08 0.62
C ALA A 192 7.81 -15.91 1.48
N LYS A 193 8.83 -16.12 2.32
CA LYS A 193 9.50 -15.05 3.07
C LYS A 193 10.13 -13.99 2.15
N THR A 194 10.65 -14.37 0.98
CA THR A 194 11.27 -13.43 0.04
C THR A 194 10.26 -12.50 -0.64
N PHE A 195 8.96 -12.74 -0.52
CA PHE A 195 7.92 -11.91 -1.14
C PHE A 195 7.99 -10.43 -0.77
N ILE A 196 8.54 -10.10 0.39
CA ILE A 196 8.82 -8.71 0.77
C ILE A 196 9.77 -8.01 -0.22
N TYR A 197 10.65 -8.77 -0.91
CA TYR A 197 11.66 -8.27 -1.84
C TYR A 197 11.39 -8.65 -3.30
N ASP A 198 10.80 -9.83 -3.56
CA ASP A 198 10.46 -10.39 -4.86
C ASP A 198 9.17 -11.24 -4.76
N PRO A 199 8.06 -10.79 -5.34
CA PRO A 199 7.85 -9.66 -6.27
C PRO A 199 7.99 -8.26 -5.63
N GLY A 200 8.20 -8.18 -4.34
CA GLY A 200 8.43 -6.95 -3.58
C GLY A 200 7.16 -6.21 -3.17
N ILE A 201 7.19 -5.64 -1.96
CA ILE A 201 6.08 -4.82 -1.45
C ILE A 201 6.16 -3.36 -1.91
N ASP A 202 7.23 -2.95 -2.61
CA ASP A 202 7.34 -1.60 -3.18
C ASP A 202 6.51 -1.43 -4.44
N VAL A 203 5.89 -0.26 -4.61
CA VAL A 203 5.14 0.10 -5.83
C VAL A 203 5.78 1.26 -6.60
N LEU A 204 6.89 1.82 -6.12
CA LEU A 204 7.51 3.02 -6.69
C LEU A 204 7.85 2.87 -8.17
N ARG A 205 8.53 1.76 -8.53
CA ARG A 205 8.89 1.50 -9.92
C ARG A 205 7.66 1.37 -10.81
N ALA A 206 6.64 0.67 -10.35
CA ALA A 206 5.40 0.46 -11.09
C ALA A 206 4.64 1.78 -11.31
N ALA A 207 4.50 2.61 -10.28
CA ALA A 207 3.86 3.91 -10.33
C ALA A 207 4.57 4.85 -11.32
N HIS A 208 5.91 4.91 -11.27
CA HIS A 208 6.69 5.74 -12.19
C HIS A 208 6.60 5.26 -13.64
N ILE A 209 6.61 3.93 -13.89
CA ILE A 209 6.38 3.38 -15.23
C ILE A 209 5.01 3.81 -15.76
N ALA A 210 3.97 3.66 -14.94
CA ALA A 210 2.62 4.04 -15.32
C ALA A 210 2.52 5.55 -15.68
N CYS A 211 3.01 6.43 -14.80
CA CYS A 211 2.98 7.88 -15.00
C CYS A 211 3.80 8.36 -16.20
N ASN A 212 4.84 7.61 -16.60
CA ASN A 212 5.64 7.93 -17.78
C ASN A 212 5.02 7.41 -19.09
N ALA A 213 4.27 6.30 -19.01
CA ALA A 213 3.70 5.64 -20.19
C ALA A 213 2.31 6.15 -20.57
N ALA A 214 1.53 6.66 -19.59
CA ALA A 214 0.11 6.97 -19.76
C ALA A 214 -0.29 8.18 -18.93
N SER A 215 -1.47 8.75 -19.25
CA SER A 215 -2.14 9.71 -18.37
C SER A 215 -2.90 8.94 -17.28
N VAL A 216 -2.23 8.69 -16.16
CA VAL A 216 -2.84 8.01 -15.02
C VAL A 216 -3.78 8.98 -14.31
N HIS A 217 -5.04 8.58 -14.13
CA HIS A 217 -6.05 9.43 -13.50
C HIS A 217 -6.12 9.21 -12.00
N SER A 218 -5.97 7.97 -11.53
CA SER A 218 -6.01 7.61 -10.12
C SER A 218 -4.99 6.53 -9.82
N MET A 219 -4.41 6.55 -8.61
CA MET A 219 -3.61 5.46 -8.03
C MET A 219 -3.92 5.28 -6.56
N HIS A 220 -3.77 4.03 -6.09
CA HIS A 220 -3.90 3.63 -4.70
C HIS A 220 -3.14 2.33 -4.45
N ASP A 221 -2.47 2.18 -3.32
CA ASP A 221 -1.83 0.94 -2.90
C ASP A 221 -2.67 0.28 -1.80
N PRO A 222 -3.35 -0.82 -2.09
CA PRO A 222 -4.11 -1.56 -1.10
C PRO A 222 -3.21 -2.04 0.04
N THR A 223 -3.58 -1.75 1.27
CA THR A 223 -2.93 -2.22 2.50
C THR A 223 -3.88 -3.11 3.29
N GLU A 224 -4.25 -2.74 4.53
CA GLU A 224 -5.14 -3.56 5.37
C GLU A 224 -6.53 -3.74 4.77
N GLY A 225 -7.00 -4.98 4.81
CA GLY A 225 -8.23 -5.42 4.17
C GLY A 225 -8.07 -5.68 2.67
N GLY A 226 -6.82 -5.64 2.20
CA GLY A 226 -6.40 -6.07 0.87
C GLY A 226 -7.07 -5.34 -0.28
N LEU A 227 -7.22 -6.05 -1.40
CA LEU A 227 -7.87 -5.52 -2.60
C LEU A 227 -9.30 -5.05 -2.32
N ILE A 228 -10.04 -5.76 -1.46
CA ILE A 228 -11.44 -5.43 -1.14
C ILE A 228 -11.53 -4.00 -0.61
N ASN A 229 -10.75 -3.67 0.42
CA ASN A 229 -10.73 -2.33 0.99
C ASN A 229 -10.18 -1.30 -0.01
N GLY A 230 -9.08 -1.61 -0.69
CA GLY A 230 -8.46 -0.68 -1.63
C GLY A 230 -9.41 -0.23 -2.76
N VAL A 231 -10.19 -1.14 -3.35
CA VAL A 231 -11.16 -0.75 -4.40
C VAL A 231 -12.32 0.05 -3.81
N VAL A 232 -12.78 -0.28 -2.60
CA VAL A 232 -13.83 0.48 -1.90
C VAL A 232 -13.33 1.89 -1.54
N GLU A 233 -12.09 2.03 -1.07
CA GLU A 233 -11.46 3.32 -0.79
C GLU A 233 -11.35 4.18 -2.05
N MET A 234 -10.97 3.60 -3.21
CA MET A 234 -10.99 4.30 -4.50
C MET A 234 -12.40 4.76 -4.91
N ALA A 235 -13.42 3.92 -4.71
CA ALA A 235 -14.80 4.28 -5.01
C ALA A 235 -15.28 5.45 -4.15
N ILE A 236 -14.97 5.42 -2.84
CA ILE A 236 -15.29 6.49 -1.89
C ILE A 236 -14.56 7.78 -2.27
N ALA A 237 -13.24 7.72 -2.50
CA ALA A 237 -12.42 8.88 -2.80
C ALA A 237 -12.85 9.57 -4.11
N SER A 238 -13.17 8.80 -5.14
CA SER A 238 -13.59 9.31 -6.45
C SER A 238 -15.08 9.69 -6.53
N GLY A 239 -15.89 9.21 -5.58
CA GLY A 239 -17.34 9.37 -5.64
C GLY A 239 -18.00 8.62 -6.80
N LYS A 240 -17.37 7.52 -7.29
CA LYS A 240 -17.80 6.76 -8.47
C LYS A 240 -18.18 5.32 -8.12
N GLU A 241 -18.98 4.70 -8.98
CA GLU A 241 -19.20 3.27 -8.95
C GLU A 241 -18.06 2.55 -9.66
N ILE A 242 -17.49 1.52 -9.04
CA ILE A 242 -16.42 0.72 -9.63
C ILE A 242 -16.94 -0.71 -9.83
N HIS A 243 -16.80 -1.24 -11.04
CA HIS A 243 -17.09 -2.63 -11.36
C HIS A 243 -15.78 -3.42 -11.45
N VAL A 244 -15.70 -4.53 -10.72
CA VAL A 244 -14.50 -5.40 -10.67
C VAL A 244 -14.87 -6.82 -11.06
N ASP A 245 -14.08 -7.42 -11.96
CA ASP A 245 -14.14 -8.87 -12.23
C ASP A 245 -13.06 -9.58 -11.40
N LEU A 246 -13.47 -10.19 -10.28
CA LEU A 246 -12.55 -10.86 -9.34
C LEU A 246 -11.81 -12.05 -9.97
N ARG A 247 -12.31 -12.60 -11.08
CA ARG A 247 -11.66 -13.70 -11.82
C ARG A 247 -10.40 -13.25 -12.55
N GLN A 248 -10.24 -11.92 -12.78
CA GLN A 248 -9.06 -11.33 -13.38
C GLN A 248 -7.96 -10.99 -12.36
N VAL A 249 -8.28 -11.07 -11.08
CA VAL A 249 -7.32 -10.77 -10.02
C VAL A 249 -6.26 -11.85 -9.94
N PHE A 250 -4.99 -11.43 -10.02
CA PHE A 250 -3.86 -12.34 -9.92
C PHE A 250 -3.46 -12.58 -8.48
N VAL A 251 -3.43 -13.84 -8.09
CA VAL A 251 -2.96 -14.33 -6.78
C VAL A 251 -1.81 -15.29 -7.02
N TYR A 252 -0.66 -15.05 -6.40
CA TYR A 252 0.51 -15.94 -6.49
C TYR A 252 0.21 -17.32 -5.89
N ASP A 253 0.86 -18.36 -6.40
CA ASP A 253 0.61 -19.74 -5.92
C ASP A 253 0.97 -19.90 -4.44
N GLU A 254 2.04 -19.26 -3.98
CA GLU A 254 2.42 -19.25 -2.57
C GLU A 254 1.38 -18.58 -1.70
N SER A 255 0.86 -17.44 -2.14
CA SER A 255 -0.22 -16.71 -1.45
C SER A 255 -1.48 -17.56 -1.35
N ARG A 256 -1.86 -18.22 -2.45
CA ARG A 256 -3.02 -19.09 -2.51
C ARG A 256 -2.90 -20.26 -1.52
N GLN A 257 -1.78 -20.99 -1.56
CA GLN A 257 -1.55 -22.13 -0.69
C GLN A 257 -1.56 -21.75 0.79
N LEU A 258 -0.91 -20.65 1.17
CA LEU A 258 -0.92 -20.15 2.55
C LEU A 258 -2.30 -19.70 3.00
N CYS A 259 -3.04 -18.99 2.15
CA CYS A 259 -4.41 -18.58 2.47
C CYS A 259 -5.36 -19.78 2.61
N GLU A 260 -5.26 -20.78 1.71
CA GLU A 260 -6.03 -22.04 1.79
C GLU A 260 -5.75 -22.77 3.09
N GLU A 261 -4.47 -22.89 3.49
CA GLU A 261 -4.05 -23.58 4.71
C GLU A 261 -4.66 -22.97 5.98
N TYR A 262 -4.81 -21.65 6.01
CA TYR A 262 -5.34 -20.92 7.16
C TYR A 262 -6.80 -20.47 7.01
N GLY A 263 -7.47 -20.82 5.92
CA GLY A 263 -8.86 -20.44 5.66
C GLY A 263 -9.05 -18.93 5.49
N LEU A 264 -8.09 -18.25 4.87
CA LEU A 264 -8.11 -16.81 4.59
C LEU A 264 -8.58 -16.53 3.16
N ASP A 265 -9.29 -15.42 2.97
CA ASP A 265 -9.54 -14.88 1.63
C ASP A 265 -8.34 -14.01 1.20
N PRO A 266 -7.56 -14.41 0.18
CA PRO A 266 -6.39 -13.65 -0.28
C PRO A 266 -6.75 -12.23 -0.76
N LEU A 267 -8.01 -11.98 -1.11
CA LEU A 267 -8.48 -10.65 -1.52
C LEU A 267 -8.65 -9.68 -0.34
N GLY A 268 -8.76 -10.21 0.87
CA GLY A 268 -8.93 -9.44 2.11
C GLY A 268 -7.70 -9.41 3.02
N VAL A 269 -6.61 -10.08 2.62
CA VAL A 269 -5.32 -10.06 3.34
C VAL A 269 -4.52 -8.85 2.92
N ILE A 270 -3.84 -8.22 3.88
CA ILE A 270 -2.94 -7.08 3.67
C ILE A 270 -2.09 -7.23 2.40
N ALA A 271 -2.06 -6.21 1.55
CA ALA A 271 -1.64 -6.35 0.16
C ALA A 271 -0.60 -5.33 -0.31
N SER A 272 0.21 -4.74 0.59
CA SER A 272 1.31 -3.88 0.13
C SER A 272 2.14 -4.59 -0.95
N GLY A 273 2.47 -3.84 -1.98
CA GLY A 273 3.06 -4.35 -3.24
C GLY A 273 2.07 -4.46 -4.38
N ALA A 274 0.77 -4.56 -4.13
CA ALA A 274 -0.26 -4.34 -5.13
C ALA A 274 -0.39 -2.84 -5.43
N LEU A 275 -0.63 -2.49 -6.69
CA LEU A 275 -0.97 -1.12 -7.08
C LEU A 275 -2.24 -1.15 -7.92
N LEU A 276 -3.24 -0.39 -7.50
CA LEU A 276 -4.42 -0.08 -8.28
C LEU A 276 -4.22 1.24 -9.01
N LEU A 277 -4.58 1.29 -10.29
CA LEU A 277 -4.58 2.53 -11.05
C LEU A 277 -5.71 2.58 -12.07
N THR A 278 -6.08 3.79 -12.47
CA THR A 278 -7.07 4.00 -13.53
C THR A 278 -6.51 4.84 -14.67
N VAL A 279 -6.81 4.42 -15.89
CA VAL A 279 -6.46 5.13 -17.13
C VAL A 279 -7.63 5.10 -18.12
N SER A 280 -7.61 6.03 -19.09
CA SER A 280 -8.53 5.92 -20.22
C SER A 280 -8.27 4.65 -21.05
N PRO A 281 -9.29 4.06 -21.72
CA PRO A 281 -9.08 2.93 -22.62
C PRO A 281 -8.04 3.20 -23.72
N SER A 282 -7.89 4.46 -24.15
CA SER A 282 -6.92 4.84 -25.20
C SER A 282 -5.47 4.75 -24.72
N ASP A 283 -5.22 4.86 -23.41
CA ASP A 283 -3.87 4.80 -22.82
C ASP A 283 -3.43 3.35 -22.51
N LEU A 284 -4.38 2.40 -22.42
CA LEU A 284 -4.10 1.01 -22.07
C LEU A 284 -2.99 0.36 -22.92
N PRO A 285 -2.96 0.47 -24.27
CA PRO A 285 -1.93 -0.20 -25.06
C PRO A 285 -0.50 0.31 -24.80
N ALA A 286 -0.35 1.57 -24.41
CA ALA A 286 0.95 2.13 -24.06
C ALA A 286 1.40 1.63 -22.68
N LEU A 287 0.48 1.56 -21.75
CA LEU A 287 0.71 1.09 -20.40
C LEU A 287 1.09 -0.41 -20.37
N GLU A 288 0.34 -1.26 -21.11
CA GLU A 288 0.64 -2.69 -21.23
C GLU A 288 2.05 -2.94 -21.77
N ARG A 289 2.42 -2.26 -22.87
CA ARG A 289 3.78 -2.37 -23.43
C ARG A 289 4.86 -1.95 -22.42
N ALA A 290 4.62 -0.91 -21.63
CA ALA A 290 5.60 -0.43 -20.65
C ALA A 290 5.79 -1.42 -19.50
N PHE A 291 4.72 -2.03 -19.02
CA PHE A 291 4.78 -3.05 -17.97
C PHE A 291 5.39 -4.35 -18.49
N GLU A 292 5.03 -4.77 -19.70
CA GLU A 292 5.60 -5.95 -20.36
C GLU A 292 7.12 -5.82 -20.56
N ALA A 293 7.58 -4.68 -21.08
CA ALA A 293 9.01 -4.37 -21.22
C ALA A 293 9.78 -4.35 -19.90
N SER A 294 9.07 -4.12 -18.80
CA SER A 294 9.62 -4.07 -17.44
C SER A 294 9.47 -5.39 -16.67
N SER A 295 8.84 -6.39 -17.28
CA SER A 295 8.50 -7.68 -16.65
C SER A 295 7.67 -7.54 -15.37
N ILE A 296 6.80 -6.52 -15.31
CA ILE A 296 5.88 -6.31 -14.19
C ILE A 296 4.48 -6.74 -14.65
N PRO A 297 3.84 -7.73 -13.99
CA PRO A 297 2.49 -8.13 -14.36
C PRO A 297 1.50 -7.01 -14.08
N ALA A 298 0.63 -6.75 -15.06
CA ALA A 298 -0.48 -5.81 -14.94
C ALA A 298 -1.70 -6.36 -15.67
N ARG A 299 -2.89 -6.19 -15.09
CA ARG A 299 -4.14 -6.71 -15.67
C ARG A 299 -5.28 -5.73 -15.46
N VAL A 300 -6.11 -5.57 -16.49
CA VAL A 300 -7.40 -4.92 -16.33
C VAL A 300 -8.28 -5.84 -15.49
N ILE A 301 -8.73 -5.34 -14.34
CA ILE A 301 -9.60 -6.07 -13.42
C ILE A 301 -10.99 -5.45 -13.34
N GLY A 302 -11.23 -4.31 -13.98
CA GLY A 302 -12.52 -3.63 -13.88
C GLY A 302 -12.60 -2.33 -14.65
N GLU A 303 -13.62 -1.56 -14.35
CA GLU A 303 -13.93 -0.28 -14.98
C GLU A 303 -14.66 0.67 -14.02
N VAL A 304 -14.51 1.96 -14.25
CA VAL A 304 -15.20 3.03 -13.50
C VAL A 304 -16.50 3.41 -14.21
N LYS A 305 -17.59 3.38 -13.47
CA LYS A 305 -18.96 3.68 -13.96
C LYS A 305 -19.54 4.95 -13.34
N GLU A 306 -20.53 5.53 -13.99
CA GLU A 306 -21.40 6.51 -13.33
C GLU A 306 -22.29 5.79 -12.33
N GLY A 307 -22.36 6.34 -11.12
CA GLY A 307 -23.17 5.75 -10.04
C GLY A 307 -22.75 6.29 -8.68
N PRO A 308 -23.39 5.82 -7.63
CA PRO A 308 -22.98 6.16 -6.26
C PRO A 308 -21.63 5.51 -5.93
N ALA A 309 -20.92 6.08 -4.95
CA ALA A 309 -19.66 5.54 -4.45
C ALA A 309 -19.87 4.13 -3.85
N ARG A 310 -19.67 3.10 -4.68
CA ARG A 310 -19.74 1.69 -4.29
C ARG A 310 -18.95 0.81 -5.25
N VAL A 311 -18.75 -0.43 -4.87
CA VAL A 311 -18.07 -1.43 -5.72
C VAL A 311 -19.02 -2.59 -6.01
N LEU A 312 -19.21 -2.91 -7.28
CA LEU A 312 -19.88 -4.11 -7.73
C LEU A 312 -18.85 -5.11 -8.24
N ALA A 313 -18.75 -6.26 -7.59
CA ALA A 313 -17.82 -7.31 -7.96
C ALA A 313 -18.53 -8.47 -8.64
N LYS A 314 -17.93 -8.96 -9.71
CA LYS A 314 -18.33 -10.16 -10.42
C LYS A 314 -17.39 -11.30 -10.07
N ASP A 315 -17.93 -12.40 -9.63
CA ASP A 315 -17.24 -13.67 -9.40
C ASP A 315 -18.02 -14.82 -10.06
N GLU A 316 -17.68 -16.08 -9.75
CA GLU A 316 -18.36 -17.26 -10.27
C GLU A 316 -19.80 -17.38 -9.80
N ALA A 317 -20.12 -16.83 -8.62
CA ALA A 317 -21.47 -16.85 -8.03
C ALA A 317 -22.38 -15.75 -8.61
N GLY A 318 -21.81 -14.75 -9.32
CA GLY A 318 -22.56 -13.67 -9.95
C GLY A 318 -22.06 -12.28 -9.58
N LEU A 319 -22.95 -11.29 -9.61
CA LEU A 319 -22.66 -9.90 -9.29
C LEU A 319 -23.08 -9.62 -7.83
N ARG A 320 -22.19 -9.07 -7.03
CA ARG A 320 -22.47 -8.65 -5.65
C ARG A 320 -21.80 -7.32 -5.32
N GLU A 321 -22.34 -6.60 -4.35
CA GLU A 321 -21.67 -5.41 -3.80
C GLU A 321 -20.56 -5.83 -2.85
N LEU A 322 -19.38 -5.23 -2.97
CA LEU A 322 -18.30 -5.36 -1.99
C LEU A 322 -18.48 -4.31 -0.90
N THR A 323 -18.50 -4.78 0.34
CA THR A 323 -18.43 -3.93 1.52
C THR A 323 -17.05 -3.96 2.13
N PRO A 324 -16.57 -2.87 2.73
CA PRO A 324 -15.25 -2.84 3.35
C PRO A 324 -15.18 -3.85 4.51
N LEU A 325 -14.07 -4.53 4.61
CA LEU A 325 -13.77 -5.41 5.73
C LEU A 325 -13.45 -4.56 6.96
N SER A 326 -14.10 -4.88 8.08
CA SER A 326 -13.83 -4.22 9.37
C SER A 326 -12.50 -4.64 10.00
N ARG A 327 -11.93 -5.75 9.53
CA ARG A 327 -10.66 -6.33 9.98
C ARG A 327 -9.99 -7.01 8.81
N ASP A 328 -8.66 -6.94 8.78
CA ASP A 328 -7.87 -7.70 7.84
C ASP A 328 -8.02 -9.22 8.06
N GLU A 329 -8.04 -9.98 6.98
CA GLU A 329 -8.16 -11.44 7.01
C GLU A 329 -6.99 -12.09 7.78
N ILE A 330 -5.79 -11.52 7.71
CA ILE A 330 -4.60 -12.04 8.39
C ILE A 330 -4.79 -12.10 9.91
N LEU A 331 -5.62 -11.22 10.49
CA LEU A 331 -5.88 -11.20 11.93
C LEU A 331 -6.62 -12.45 12.46
N LYS A 332 -7.14 -13.30 11.58
CA LYS A 332 -7.72 -14.59 11.97
C LYS A 332 -6.70 -15.58 12.51
N ILE A 333 -5.43 -15.34 12.23
CA ILE A 333 -4.34 -16.26 12.59
C ILE A 333 -3.35 -15.67 13.61
N PHE A 334 -3.60 -14.43 14.10
CA PHE A 334 -2.76 -13.75 15.10
C PHE A 334 -3.47 -13.48 16.43
#